data_5b8c8e97c5cb7c3642ce30908bef4d29
#
_entry.id   5b8c8e97c5cb7c3642ce30908bef4d29
#
_cell.length_a   1.000
_cell.length_b   1.000
_cell.length_c   1.000
_cell.angle_alpha   90.00
_cell.angle_beta   90.00
_cell.angle_gamma   90.00
#
_symmetry.space_group_name_H-M   'P 1'
#
loop_
_entity.id
_entity.type
_entity.pdbx_description
1 polymer ?
#
loop_
_entity_poly.entity_id
_entity_poly.type
_entity_poly.pdbx_seq_one_letter_code
_entity_poly.pdbx_strand_id
1 'polypeptide(L)'
;MTENIYPIYDRMMSREDKESLLGQKGIMIWFTGLSGSGKSTVAMGVERELHARGILCRILDGDNIRAGINNNLGFSEEDRTENIRRIAEIGKLFVQTGIVTLACFVSPTNDIRNMAREIVGKEDFLEVYISTPIEECERRDVKGLYARARRGEVKNFTGISAPFEKPDHADVSIDTSIIPLEESVKQLTDLIIDRIK
;
A
#
# COMPACT_ATOMS: atom_id res chain seq x y z
N MET A 1 15.64 25.10 0.37
CA MET A 1 14.32 25.68 0.70
C MET A 1 13.85 26.41 -0.54
N THR A 2 12.70 26.07 -1.04
CA THR A 2 12.09 26.71 -2.21
C THR A 2 11.63 28.10 -1.79
N GLU A 3 12.37 29.14 -2.21
CA GLU A 3 11.94 30.51 -2.09
C GLU A 3 10.55 30.66 -2.70
N ASN A 4 9.65 31.36 -2.01
CA ASN A 4 8.25 31.63 -2.41
C ASN A 4 7.22 30.51 -2.19
N ILE A 5 7.45 29.54 -1.29
CA ILE A 5 6.42 28.61 -0.85
C ILE A 5 6.07 28.90 0.62
N TYR A 6 4.80 29.21 0.88
CA TYR A 6 4.29 29.58 2.20
C TYR A 6 3.15 28.62 2.60
N PRO A 7 3.46 27.51 3.30
CA PRO A 7 2.43 26.58 3.77
C PRO A 7 1.42 27.27 4.70
N ILE A 8 0.15 26.85 4.64
CA ILE A 8 -0.95 27.43 5.41
C ILE A 8 -1.66 26.39 6.30
N TYR A 9 -0.99 25.29 6.62
CA TYR A 9 -1.55 24.19 7.40
C TYR A 9 -2.13 24.62 8.73
N ASP A 10 -1.51 25.61 9.39
CA ASP A 10 -1.92 26.19 10.66
C ASP A 10 -3.26 26.97 10.62
N ARG A 11 -3.73 27.30 9.40
CA ARG A 11 -4.99 28.03 9.15
C ARG A 11 -6.08 27.15 8.55
N MET A 12 -5.78 25.88 8.30
CA MET A 12 -6.74 24.93 7.77
C MET A 12 -7.47 24.22 8.92
N MET A 13 -8.62 23.59 8.62
CA MET A 13 -9.31 22.70 9.56
C MET A 13 -8.34 21.61 10.02
N SER A 14 -8.33 21.34 11.31
CA SER A 14 -7.44 20.35 11.92
C SER A 14 -7.77 18.92 11.46
N ARG A 15 -6.87 17.99 11.73
CA ARG A 15 -7.11 16.56 11.53
C ARG A 15 -8.23 16.08 12.44
N GLU A 16 -8.20 16.49 13.69
CA GLU A 16 -9.16 16.12 14.72
C GLU A 16 -10.59 16.54 14.37
N ASP A 17 -10.76 17.74 13.78
CA ASP A 17 -12.07 18.22 13.32
C ASP A 17 -12.63 17.32 12.21
N LYS A 18 -11.80 16.89 11.28
CA LYS A 18 -12.19 16.03 10.16
C LYS A 18 -12.47 14.59 10.62
N GLU A 19 -11.64 14.04 11.50
CA GLU A 19 -11.83 12.73 12.10
C GLU A 19 -13.11 12.69 12.96
N SER A 20 -13.38 13.76 13.71
CA SER A 20 -14.63 13.91 14.45
C SER A 20 -15.85 13.93 13.56
N LEU A 21 -15.78 14.63 12.41
CA LEU A 21 -16.87 14.65 11.42
C LEU A 21 -17.14 13.28 10.82
N LEU A 22 -16.07 12.50 10.53
CA LEU A 22 -16.16 11.17 9.95
C LEU A 22 -16.46 10.07 10.98
N GLY A 23 -16.24 10.33 12.28
CA GLY A 23 -16.37 9.32 13.34
C GLY A 23 -15.31 8.21 13.26
N GLN A 24 -14.16 8.48 12.61
CA GLN A 24 -13.06 7.55 12.42
C GLN A 24 -11.72 8.29 12.35
N LYS A 25 -10.62 7.60 12.73
CA LYS A 25 -9.27 8.11 12.52
C LYS A 25 -8.70 7.66 11.17
N GLY A 26 -7.88 8.52 10.58
CA GLY A 26 -7.14 8.18 9.38
C GLY A 26 -5.92 7.30 9.70
N ILE A 27 -5.69 6.28 8.89
CA ILE A 27 -4.50 5.41 8.95
C ILE A 27 -4.15 4.90 7.57
N MET A 28 -2.87 4.65 7.31
CA MET A 28 -2.39 4.03 6.09
C MET A 28 -2.02 2.57 6.33
N ILE A 29 -2.67 1.67 5.61
CA ILE A 29 -2.37 0.25 5.58
C ILE A 29 -1.56 -0.01 4.31
N TRP A 30 -0.28 -0.28 4.48
CA TRP A 30 0.67 -0.48 3.38
C TRP A 30 0.87 -1.96 3.08
N PHE A 31 0.20 -2.46 2.03
CA PHE A 31 0.40 -3.82 1.55
C PHE A 31 1.64 -3.90 0.68
N THR A 32 2.62 -4.70 1.09
CA THR A 32 3.81 -5.03 0.31
C THR A 32 3.85 -6.53 -0.02
N GLY A 33 4.60 -6.90 -1.05
CA GLY A 33 4.74 -8.30 -1.50
C GLY A 33 4.84 -8.42 -3.01
N LEU A 34 5.16 -9.61 -3.50
CA LEU A 34 5.38 -9.90 -4.92
C LEU A 34 4.14 -9.66 -5.79
N SER A 35 4.32 -9.49 -7.09
CA SER A 35 3.20 -9.52 -8.05
C SER A 35 2.45 -10.86 -7.90
N GLY A 36 1.12 -10.86 -7.98
CA GLY A 36 0.33 -12.10 -7.82
C GLY A 36 0.23 -12.63 -6.38
N SER A 37 0.83 -11.98 -5.37
CA SER A 37 0.77 -12.46 -3.98
C SER A 37 -0.61 -12.32 -3.33
N GLY A 38 -1.55 -11.55 -3.91
CA GLY A 38 -2.90 -11.38 -3.35
C GLY A 38 -3.18 -10.02 -2.67
N LYS A 39 -2.23 -9.06 -2.68
CA LYS A 39 -2.40 -7.73 -2.05
C LYS A 39 -3.72 -7.06 -2.36
N SER A 40 -4.00 -6.83 -3.64
CA SER A 40 -5.23 -6.13 -4.07
C SER A 40 -6.49 -6.93 -3.77
N THR A 41 -6.42 -8.26 -3.79
CA THR A 41 -7.55 -9.15 -3.46
C THR A 41 -7.92 -9.03 -1.98
N VAL A 42 -6.92 -9.09 -1.10
CA VAL A 42 -7.12 -8.92 0.34
C VAL A 42 -7.60 -7.49 0.64
N ALA A 43 -6.98 -6.47 0.05
CA ALA A 43 -7.38 -5.07 0.25
C ALA A 43 -8.83 -4.81 -0.19
N MET A 44 -9.28 -5.37 -1.32
CA MET A 44 -10.69 -5.26 -1.75
C MET A 44 -11.65 -5.95 -0.79
N GLY A 45 -11.26 -7.07 -0.19
CA GLY A 45 -12.04 -7.71 0.87
C GLY A 45 -12.16 -6.83 2.11
N VAL A 46 -11.04 -6.28 2.57
CA VAL A 46 -10.99 -5.34 3.70
C VAL A 46 -11.82 -4.08 3.43
N GLU A 47 -11.73 -3.51 2.22
CA GLU A 47 -12.53 -2.33 1.83
C GLU A 47 -14.03 -2.60 1.97
N ARG A 48 -14.51 -3.76 1.50
CA ARG A 48 -15.92 -4.15 1.61
C ARG A 48 -16.37 -4.29 3.06
N GLU A 49 -15.57 -4.93 3.90
CA GLU A 49 -15.85 -5.10 5.33
C GLU A 49 -15.87 -3.77 6.08
N LEU A 50 -14.92 -2.88 5.81
CA LEU A 50 -14.88 -1.54 6.39
C LEU A 50 -16.10 -0.73 5.95
N HIS A 51 -16.43 -0.75 4.66
CA HIS A 51 -17.61 -0.07 4.12
C HIS A 51 -18.92 -0.58 4.75
N ALA A 52 -19.06 -1.90 4.92
CA ALA A 52 -20.23 -2.49 5.57
C ALA A 52 -20.40 -2.03 7.04
N ARG A 53 -19.31 -1.58 7.68
CA ARG A 53 -19.28 -1.03 9.05
C ARG A 53 -19.34 0.50 9.07
N GLY A 54 -19.61 1.15 7.94
CA GLY A 54 -19.75 2.60 7.83
C GLY A 54 -18.41 3.36 7.83
N ILE A 55 -17.29 2.68 7.61
CA ILE A 55 -15.94 3.27 7.60
C ILE A 55 -15.56 3.65 6.18
N LEU A 56 -15.21 4.93 5.99
CA LEU A 56 -14.73 5.43 4.71
C LEU A 56 -13.27 5.02 4.52
N CYS A 57 -13.01 4.29 3.43
CA CYS A 57 -11.67 3.91 3.05
C CYS A 57 -11.40 4.10 1.56
N ARG A 58 -10.13 4.10 1.16
CA ARG A 58 -9.67 4.26 -0.22
C ARG A 58 -8.54 3.29 -0.53
N ILE A 59 -8.70 2.51 -1.60
CA ILE A 59 -7.60 1.71 -2.16
C ILE A 59 -6.77 2.58 -3.11
N LEU A 60 -5.44 2.55 -2.92
CA LEU A 60 -4.43 3.03 -3.85
C LEU A 60 -3.71 1.81 -4.43
N ASP A 61 -4.11 1.38 -5.60
CA ASP A 61 -3.54 0.21 -6.29
C ASP A 61 -2.48 0.62 -7.31
N GLY A 62 -1.39 -0.14 -7.40
CA GLY A 62 -0.22 0.20 -8.20
C GLY A 62 -0.52 0.36 -9.69
N ASP A 63 -1.40 -0.47 -10.27
CA ASP A 63 -1.74 -0.38 -11.69
C ASP A 63 -2.63 0.85 -11.97
N ASN A 64 -3.62 1.10 -11.09
CA ASN A 64 -4.50 2.26 -11.21
C ASN A 64 -3.73 3.58 -11.10
N ILE A 65 -2.79 3.64 -10.16
CA ILE A 65 -1.95 4.83 -9.95
C ILE A 65 -1.04 5.07 -11.15
N ARG A 66 -0.45 4.02 -11.72
CA ARG A 66 0.39 4.14 -12.92
C ARG A 66 -0.41 4.44 -14.18
N ALA A 67 -1.68 4.10 -14.26
CA ALA A 67 -2.56 4.51 -15.34
C ALA A 67 -3.00 5.99 -15.25
N GLY A 68 -2.85 6.63 -14.08
CA GLY A 68 -3.27 8.01 -13.82
C GLY A 68 -2.13 8.89 -13.34
N ILE A 69 -2.05 9.14 -12.04
CA ILE A 69 -1.15 10.11 -11.39
C ILE A 69 0.33 9.89 -11.75
N ASN A 70 0.76 8.64 -11.89
CA ASN A 70 2.14 8.25 -12.16
C ASN A 70 2.35 7.68 -13.57
N ASN A 71 1.54 8.09 -14.54
CA ASN A 71 1.63 7.62 -15.92
C ASN A 71 2.92 8.04 -16.65
N ASN A 72 3.64 8.99 -16.09
CA ASN A 72 4.94 9.45 -16.58
C ASN A 72 6.13 8.66 -16.01
N LEU A 73 5.91 7.70 -15.10
CA LEU A 73 6.96 6.91 -14.46
C LEU A 73 7.08 5.52 -15.09
N GLY A 74 8.32 5.09 -15.35
CA GLY A 74 8.68 3.75 -15.77
C GLY A 74 8.91 2.77 -14.61
N PHE A 75 9.86 1.83 -14.81
CA PHE A 75 10.20 0.77 -13.86
C PHE A 75 11.69 0.77 -13.50
N SER A 76 12.42 1.87 -13.74
CA SER A 76 13.76 2.06 -13.19
C SER A 76 13.70 2.12 -11.66
N GLU A 77 14.83 2.04 -11.00
CA GLU A 77 14.91 2.14 -9.54
C GLU A 77 14.45 3.52 -9.06
N GLU A 78 14.87 4.57 -9.76
CA GLU A 78 14.46 5.95 -9.51
C GLU A 78 12.96 6.14 -9.68
N ASP A 79 12.38 5.62 -10.78
CA ASP A 79 10.94 5.71 -11.04
C ASP A 79 10.12 4.94 -10.00
N ARG A 80 10.63 3.80 -9.52
CA ARG A 80 9.98 3.04 -8.45
C ARG A 80 9.99 3.81 -7.14
N THR A 81 11.11 4.41 -6.81
CA THR A 81 11.27 5.25 -5.60
C THR A 81 10.34 6.45 -5.66
N GLU A 82 10.33 7.17 -6.78
CA GLU A 82 9.45 8.33 -6.97
C GLU A 82 7.97 7.94 -6.98
N ASN A 83 7.62 6.78 -7.56
CA ASN A 83 6.25 6.25 -7.49
C ASN A 83 5.80 6.07 -6.04
N ILE A 84 6.62 5.43 -5.21
CA ILE A 84 6.30 5.20 -3.79
C ILE A 84 6.26 6.51 -3.01
N ARG A 85 7.20 7.43 -3.26
CA ARG A 85 7.22 8.75 -2.64
C ARG A 85 5.91 9.51 -2.88
N ARG A 86 5.47 9.61 -4.15
CA ARG A 86 4.20 10.29 -4.50
C ARG A 86 3.00 9.65 -3.82
N ILE A 87 2.95 8.32 -3.75
CA ILE A 87 1.85 7.61 -3.11
C ILE A 87 1.84 7.83 -1.60
N ALA A 88 3.00 7.85 -0.96
CA ALA A 88 3.09 8.16 0.47
C ALA A 88 2.59 9.57 0.77
N GLU A 89 2.93 10.57 -0.05
CA GLU A 89 2.43 11.95 0.09
C GLU A 89 0.90 12.03 -0.10
N ILE A 90 0.36 11.35 -1.13
CA ILE A 90 -1.09 11.28 -1.36
C ILE A 90 -1.79 10.58 -0.20
N GLY A 91 -1.25 9.46 0.26
CA GLY A 91 -1.78 8.72 1.40
C GLY A 91 -1.78 9.55 2.69
N LYS A 92 -0.72 10.31 2.94
CA LYS A 92 -0.65 11.27 4.04
C LYS A 92 -1.80 12.28 4.01
N LEU A 93 -2.14 12.82 2.83
CA LEU A 93 -3.28 13.74 2.69
C LEU A 93 -4.61 13.06 3.04
N PHE A 94 -4.81 11.80 2.63
CA PHE A 94 -6.01 11.04 3.01
C PHE A 94 -6.05 10.75 4.52
N VAL A 95 -4.94 10.32 5.10
CA VAL A 95 -4.81 10.07 6.55
C VAL A 95 -5.13 11.35 7.35
N GLN A 96 -4.58 12.49 6.94
CA GLN A 96 -4.86 13.80 7.56
C GLN A 96 -6.31 14.27 7.37
N THR A 97 -7.07 13.60 6.52
CA THR A 97 -8.50 13.85 6.31
C THR A 97 -9.38 12.84 7.06
N GLY A 98 -8.79 11.91 7.82
CA GLY A 98 -9.52 10.88 8.57
C GLY A 98 -9.89 9.64 7.73
N ILE A 99 -9.28 9.45 6.54
CA ILE A 99 -9.61 8.34 5.63
C ILE A 99 -8.64 7.18 5.85
N VAL A 100 -9.19 5.97 6.03
CA VAL A 100 -8.40 4.72 6.01
C VAL A 100 -7.91 4.49 4.59
N THR A 101 -6.60 4.41 4.39
CA THR A 101 -5.98 4.27 3.07
C THR A 101 -5.31 2.92 2.92
N LEU A 102 -5.74 2.12 1.94
CA LEU A 102 -5.23 0.78 1.65
C LEU A 102 -4.30 0.86 0.44
N ALA A 103 -2.99 0.94 0.65
CA ALA A 103 -1.98 1.11 -0.40
C ALA A 103 -1.39 -0.25 -0.83
N CYS A 104 -1.60 -0.65 -2.09
CA CYS A 104 -1.21 -1.96 -2.63
C CYS A 104 -0.06 -1.81 -3.64
N PHE A 105 1.18 -1.96 -3.17
CA PHE A 105 2.38 -1.80 -4.00
C PHE A 105 3.38 -2.94 -3.74
N VAL A 106 4.18 -3.28 -4.75
CA VAL A 106 5.27 -4.25 -4.55
C VAL A 106 6.28 -3.71 -3.54
N SER A 107 6.65 -2.41 -3.66
CA SER A 107 7.61 -1.71 -2.79
C SER A 107 8.79 -2.61 -2.36
N PRO A 108 9.71 -2.95 -3.32
CA PRO A 108 10.58 -4.12 -3.21
C PRO A 108 11.72 -4.02 -2.19
N THR A 109 12.07 -2.84 -1.70
CA THR A 109 13.20 -2.64 -0.77
C THR A 109 12.75 -2.08 0.57
N ASN A 110 13.50 -2.37 1.64
CA ASN A 110 13.24 -1.81 2.96
C ASN A 110 13.35 -0.29 2.95
N ASP A 111 14.31 0.28 2.22
CA ASP A 111 14.52 1.73 2.13
C ASP A 111 13.29 2.47 1.60
N ILE A 112 12.67 2.00 0.51
CA ILE A 112 11.49 2.68 -0.03
C ILE A 112 10.25 2.52 0.85
N ARG A 113 10.11 1.40 1.59
CA ARG A 113 9.04 1.22 2.58
C ARG A 113 9.25 2.11 3.80
N ASN A 114 10.49 2.21 4.29
CA ASN A 114 10.85 3.11 5.37
C ASN A 114 10.63 4.57 4.98
N MET A 115 11.00 4.98 3.77
CA MET A 115 10.70 6.32 3.23
C MET A 115 9.19 6.59 3.25
N ALA A 116 8.36 5.65 2.81
CA ALA A 116 6.90 5.81 2.85
C ALA A 116 6.38 5.95 4.30
N ARG A 117 6.89 5.14 5.23
CA ARG A 117 6.56 5.21 6.66
C ARG A 117 6.93 6.56 7.27
N GLU A 118 8.11 7.10 6.94
CA GLU A 118 8.55 8.42 7.44
C GLU A 118 7.69 9.58 6.86
N ILE A 119 7.29 9.49 5.58
CA ILE A 119 6.44 10.50 4.95
C ILE A 119 5.06 10.54 5.60
N VAL A 120 4.43 9.39 5.79
CA VAL A 120 3.08 9.28 6.35
C VAL A 120 3.08 9.61 7.85
N GLY A 121 4.10 9.13 8.56
CA GLY A 121 4.22 9.14 10.02
C GLY A 121 4.08 7.72 10.59
N LYS A 122 4.97 7.37 11.51
CA LYS A 122 5.09 6.00 12.05
C LYS A 122 3.82 5.51 12.73
N GLU A 123 3.14 6.38 13.46
CA GLU A 123 1.91 6.07 14.21
C GLU A 123 0.71 5.83 13.27
N ASP A 124 0.74 6.46 12.09
CA ASP A 124 -0.32 6.38 11.08
C ASP A 124 -0.04 5.34 9.99
N PHE A 125 1.00 4.52 10.14
CA PHE A 125 1.44 3.58 9.11
C PHE A 125 1.46 2.14 9.66
N LEU A 126 0.72 1.25 9.02
CA LEU A 126 0.69 -0.17 9.33
C LEU A 126 1.15 -0.96 8.11
N GLU A 127 2.28 -1.66 8.24
CA GLU A 127 2.86 -2.45 7.16
C GLU A 127 2.33 -3.88 7.18
N VAL A 128 1.67 -4.27 6.08
CA VAL A 128 1.14 -5.62 5.87
C VAL A 128 1.97 -6.31 4.79
N TYR A 129 2.74 -7.31 5.17
CA TYR A 129 3.49 -8.14 4.25
C TYR A 129 2.66 -9.32 3.77
N ILE A 130 2.32 -9.35 2.48
CA ILE A 130 1.70 -10.52 1.84
C ILE A 130 2.83 -11.45 1.41
N SER A 131 3.14 -12.41 2.27
CA SER A 131 4.35 -13.25 2.24
C SER A 131 4.22 -14.50 1.37
N THR A 132 3.22 -14.53 0.49
CA THR A 132 3.01 -15.64 -0.45
C THR A 132 4.29 -15.99 -1.21
N PRO A 133 4.72 -17.27 -1.21
CA PRO A 133 5.93 -17.72 -1.88
C PRO A 133 5.93 -17.41 -3.38
N ILE A 134 7.12 -17.17 -3.93
CA ILE A 134 7.27 -16.81 -5.35
C ILE A 134 6.72 -17.91 -6.28
N GLU A 135 6.91 -19.16 -5.91
CA GLU A 135 6.42 -20.31 -6.66
C GLU A 135 4.90 -20.26 -6.83
N GLU A 136 4.20 -19.87 -5.77
CA GLU A 136 2.74 -19.72 -5.80
C GLU A 136 2.33 -18.47 -6.59
N CYS A 137 3.05 -17.37 -6.44
CA CYS A 137 2.82 -16.16 -7.24
C CYS A 137 3.00 -16.43 -8.73
N GLU A 138 4.05 -17.19 -9.10
CA GLU A 138 4.34 -17.61 -10.46
C GLU A 138 3.29 -18.61 -10.99
N ARG A 139 2.84 -19.56 -10.16
CA ARG A 139 1.75 -20.50 -10.50
C ARG A 139 0.46 -19.76 -10.82
N ARG A 140 0.14 -18.71 -10.05
CA ARG A 140 -1.06 -17.90 -10.28
C ARG A 140 -0.94 -17.06 -11.55
N ASP A 141 0.18 -16.43 -11.76
CA ASP A 141 0.55 -15.52 -12.87
C ASP A 141 -0.62 -14.78 -13.53
N VAL A 142 -1.48 -14.16 -12.72
CA VAL A 142 -2.78 -13.59 -13.12
C VAL A 142 -2.67 -12.61 -14.31
N LYS A 143 -1.49 -11.99 -14.47
CA LYS A 143 -1.22 -10.99 -15.52
C LYS A 143 -0.31 -11.52 -16.63
N GLY A 144 0.14 -12.77 -16.58
CA GLY A 144 1.12 -13.35 -17.50
C GLY A 144 2.51 -12.71 -17.41
N LEU A 145 2.81 -11.99 -16.33
CA LEU A 145 4.05 -11.24 -16.17
C LEU A 145 5.23 -12.14 -15.82
N TYR A 146 5.02 -13.20 -15.04
CA TYR A 146 6.07 -14.17 -14.70
C TYR A 146 6.53 -14.93 -15.92
N ALA A 147 5.61 -15.46 -16.72
CA ALA A 147 5.92 -16.14 -17.98
C ALA A 147 6.71 -15.24 -18.93
N ARG A 148 6.34 -13.95 -19.04
CA ARG A 148 7.06 -12.96 -19.86
C ARG A 148 8.43 -12.62 -19.28
N ALA A 149 8.55 -12.49 -17.95
CA ALA A 149 9.84 -12.22 -17.31
C ALA A 149 10.82 -13.40 -17.48
N ARG A 150 10.33 -14.65 -17.37
CA ARG A 150 11.16 -15.86 -17.62
C ARG A 150 11.66 -15.94 -19.06
N ARG A 151 10.90 -15.43 -20.05
CA ARG A 151 11.35 -15.32 -21.44
C ARG A 151 12.24 -14.09 -21.71
N GLY A 152 12.55 -13.27 -20.69
CA GLY A 152 13.36 -12.05 -20.83
C GLY A 152 12.63 -10.86 -21.48
N GLU A 153 11.31 -10.94 -21.69
CA GLU A 153 10.50 -9.88 -22.29
C GLU A 153 10.23 -8.73 -21.32
N VAL A 154 10.28 -8.99 -20.01
CA VAL A 154 10.13 -7.98 -18.94
C VAL A 154 11.44 -7.88 -18.16
N LYS A 155 12.10 -6.73 -18.28
CA LYS A 155 13.33 -6.44 -17.54
C LYS A 155 13.01 -5.94 -16.13
N ASN A 156 13.94 -6.15 -15.19
CA ASN A 156 13.83 -5.68 -13.80
C ASN A 156 12.53 -6.12 -13.10
N PHE A 157 12.07 -7.34 -13.37
CA PHE A 157 10.87 -7.88 -12.74
C PHE A 157 11.20 -8.40 -11.34
N THR A 158 10.56 -7.80 -10.33
CA THR A 158 10.79 -8.11 -8.91
C THR A 158 10.48 -9.57 -8.61
N GLY A 159 11.43 -10.26 -8.00
CA GLY A 159 11.36 -11.69 -7.69
C GLY A 159 11.96 -12.61 -8.77
N ILE A 160 12.23 -12.10 -10.00
CA ILE A 160 12.86 -12.89 -11.08
C ILE A 160 14.22 -12.29 -11.48
N SER A 161 14.22 -11.05 -11.99
CA SER A 161 15.45 -10.37 -12.46
C SER A 161 15.79 -9.12 -11.63
N ALA A 162 14.98 -8.80 -10.63
CA ALA A 162 15.24 -7.78 -9.61
C ALA A 162 14.90 -8.35 -8.22
N PRO A 163 15.61 -7.94 -7.16
CA PRO A 163 15.39 -8.46 -5.82
C PRO A 163 14.07 -7.98 -5.22
N PHE A 164 13.57 -8.75 -4.25
CA PHE A 164 12.57 -8.35 -3.28
C PHE A 164 13.14 -8.57 -1.89
N GLU A 165 13.24 -7.52 -1.11
CA GLU A 165 13.67 -7.58 0.28
C GLU A 165 12.44 -7.83 1.18
N LYS A 166 12.47 -8.94 1.91
CA LYS A 166 11.46 -9.18 2.94
C LYS A 166 11.47 -8.03 3.95
N PRO A 167 10.30 -7.52 4.39
CA PRO A 167 10.24 -6.51 5.43
C PRO A 167 10.96 -6.97 6.71
N ASP A 168 11.79 -6.09 7.28
CA ASP A 168 12.48 -6.36 8.55
C ASP A 168 11.50 -6.38 9.73
N HIS A 169 10.47 -5.52 9.67
CA HIS A 169 9.54 -5.27 10.77
C HIS A 169 8.11 -5.01 10.25
N ALA A 170 7.53 -5.99 9.50
CA ALA A 170 6.12 -5.90 9.15
C ALA A 170 5.23 -6.01 10.40
N ASP A 171 4.23 -5.16 10.50
CA ASP A 171 3.23 -5.22 11.59
C ASP A 171 2.38 -6.49 11.50
N VAL A 172 2.09 -6.93 10.26
CA VAL A 172 1.36 -8.19 9.96
C VAL A 172 2.01 -8.89 8.78
N SER A 173 2.07 -10.23 8.85
CA SER A 173 2.49 -11.08 7.72
C SER A 173 1.40 -12.11 7.42
N ILE A 174 0.99 -12.18 6.15
CA ILE A 174 -0.07 -13.07 5.67
C ILE A 174 0.42 -13.84 4.45
N ASP A 175 0.43 -15.17 4.54
CA ASP A 175 0.65 -16.05 3.41
C ASP A 175 -0.70 -16.49 2.83
N THR A 176 -1.08 -15.90 1.70
CA THR A 176 -2.35 -16.21 1.01
C THR A 176 -2.35 -17.56 0.28
N SER A 177 -1.25 -18.32 0.34
CA SER A 177 -1.23 -19.72 -0.14
C SER A 177 -1.79 -20.70 0.87
N ILE A 178 -1.78 -20.32 2.16
CA ILE A 178 -2.20 -21.16 3.29
C ILE A 178 -3.40 -20.56 4.02
N ILE A 179 -3.45 -19.24 4.18
CA ILE A 179 -4.53 -18.55 4.91
C ILE A 179 -5.66 -18.21 3.93
N PRO A 180 -6.90 -18.66 4.17
CA PRO A 180 -8.05 -18.31 3.35
C PRO A 180 -8.28 -16.80 3.28
N LEU A 181 -8.87 -16.34 2.17
CA LEU A 181 -9.13 -14.92 1.94
C LEU A 181 -9.99 -14.30 3.06
N GLU A 182 -11.05 -15.00 3.44
CA GLU A 182 -12.00 -14.54 4.47
C GLU A 182 -11.33 -14.37 5.83
N GLU A 183 -10.40 -15.24 6.18
CA GLU A 183 -9.64 -15.18 7.42
C GLU A 183 -8.64 -14.01 7.40
N SER A 184 -7.93 -13.85 6.27
CA SER A 184 -7.01 -12.72 6.05
C SER A 184 -7.73 -11.38 6.13
N VAL A 185 -8.91 -11.28 5.51
CA VAL A 185 -9.75 -10.08 5.52
C VAL A 185 -10.24 -9.78 6.94
N LYS A 186 -10.75 -10.79 7.64
CA LYS A 186 -11.23 -10.64 9.02
C LYS A 186 -10.14 -10.15 9.95
N GLN A 187 -8.97 -10.81 9.94
CA GLN A 187 -7.82 -10.46 10.78
C GLN A 187 -7.42 -8.99 10.58
N LEU A 188 -7.28 -8.55 9.32
CA LEU A 188 -6.88 -7.19 9.03
C LEU A 188 -7.97 -6.17 9.36
N THR A 189 -9.22 -6.48 9.08
CA THR A 189 -10.34 -5.58 9.40
C THR A 189 -10.44 -5.35 10.90
N ASP A 190 -10.36 -6.40 11.71
CA ASP A 190 -10.41 -6.29 13.16
C ASP A 190 -9.25 -5.43 13.69
N LEU A 191 -8.02 -5.67 13.20
CA LEU A 191 -6.84 -4.87 13.56
C LEU A 191 -6.99 -3.38 13.18
N ILE A 192 -7.51 -3.09 11.98
CA ILE A 192 -7.72 -1.71 11.52
C ILE A 192 -8.74 -1.00 12.42
N ILE A 193 -9.85 -1.67 12.73
CA ILE A 193 -10.91 -1.11 13.57
C ILE A 193 -10.38 -0.73 14.97
N ASP A 194 -9.51 -1.55 15.55
CA ASP A 194 -8.91 -1.26 16.85
C ASP A 194 -7.96 -0.04 16.82
N ARG A 195 -7.42 0.30 15.64
CA ARG A 195 -6.51 1.44 15.45
C ARG A 195 -7.24 2.76 15.15
N ILE A 196 -8.44 2.70 14.55
CA ILE A 196 -9.16 3.90 14.07
C ILE A 196 -10.27 4.39 15.01
N LYS A 197 -10.51 3.71 16.11
CA LYS A 197 -11.45 4.13 17.15
C LYS A 197 -10.93 5.24 18.04
#